data_24fe8daf9c47cee6d605ce5a4181feb3
#
_entry.id   24fe8daf9c47cee6d605ce5a4181feb3
#
_cell.length_a   1.000
_cell.length_b   1.000
_cell.length_c   1.000
_cell.angle_alpha   90.00
_cell.angle_beta   90.00
_cell.angle_gamma   90.00
#
_symmetry.space_group_name_H-M   'P 1'
#
loop_
_entity.id
_entity.type
_entity.pdbx_description
1 polymer ?
#
loop_
_entity_poly.entity_id
_entity_poly.type
_entity_poly.pdbx_seq_one_letter_code
_entity_poly.pdbx_strand_id
1 'polypeptide(L)'
;MQFSLITNDGLARRGTVSLAHGDVQTPAFMPVGTYGSVKTLSPVEIHDIGAHIVLGNTFHLWLRPGLDVIAAHGGLHDFMGWDGPILTDSGGFQVWSLGDLRKITEEGVKFRSPINGDSCFLTPEESMRIQKVLNSDIVMIFDECTPYPATFKEADDSMQLSLRWARRSKDAHQGNPNALFGIIQGGMYEDLRDVSLNGLTDIGFDGYAIGGLSVGEPKEDMLRILAHTAPKMPQDKPRYLMGVGTPEDLVAAVSNGVDMFDCVMPTRNARNGWLFTRHGDIKLKNARYKLDTGPLDPECTCYTCKNFTRAYLHHLHRVGEILGARLNTIHNLHYYQELMAGMRKAIEEHTFEDFKKTFAAQRGGIRAEG
;
A
#
# COMPACT_ATOMS: atom_id res chain seq x y z
N MET A 1 -14.16 11.52 -8.24
CA MET A 1 -14.19 10.57 -7.11
C MET A 1 -15.24 10.99 -6.09
N GLN A 2 -15.93 10.02 -5.48
CA GLN A 2 -16.83 10.25 -4.34
C GLN A 2 -16.48 9.26 -3.22
N PHE A 3 -16.43 9.74 -1.98
CA PHE A 3 -16.31 8.88 -0.79
C PHE A 3 -17.62 8.91 -0.02
N SER A 4 -18.16 7.74 0.30
CA SER A 4 -19.38 7.56 1.07
C SER A 4 -19.06 6.73 2.32
N LEU A 5 -19.08 7.37 3.50
CA LEU A 5 -19.01 6.66 4.77
C LEU A 5 -20.38 6.00 5.03
N ILE A 6 -20.40 4.69 5.17
CA ILE A 6 -21.63 3.89 5.37
C ILE A 6 -21.95 3.79 6.85
N THR A 7 -20.97 3.36 7.66
CA THR A 7 -21.08 3.25 9.11
C THR A 7 -19.68 3.24 9.75
N ASN A 8 -19.65 3.32 11.07
CA ASN A 8 -18.42 3.17 11.87
C ASN A 8 -18.70 2.36 13.14
N ASP A 9 -17.67 1.70 13.65
CA ASP A 9 -17.67 1.03 14.94
C ASP A 9 -16.45 1.54 15.73
N GLY A 10 -16.70 2.38 16.74
CA GLY A 10 -15.66 3.22 17.35
C GLY A 10 -15.02 4.15 16.31
N LEU A 11 -13.71 4.09 16.14
CA LEU A 11 -12.98 4.84 15.10
C LEU A 11 -12.91 4.07 13.77
N ALA A 12 -13.14 2.75 13.77
CA ALA A 12 -13.09 1.93 12.56
C ALA A 12 -14.23 2.33 11.60
N ARG A 13 -13.90 2.47 10.32
CA ARG A 13 -14.78 3.05 9.30
C ARG A 13 -15.10 2.05 8.22
N ARG A 14 -16.37 1.99 7.80
CA ARG A 14 -16.85 1.25 6.63
C ARG A 14 -17.37 2.23 5.60
N GLY A 15 -16.78 2.25 4.42
CA GLY A 15 -17.16 3.17 3.37
C GLY A 15 -17.00 2.59 1.96
N THR A 16 -17.27 3.44 0.96
CA THR A 16 -17.03 3.15 -0.45
C THR A 16 -16.36 4.35 -1.11
N VAL A 17 -15.31 4.10 -1.86
CA VAL A 17 -14.69 5.08 -2.77
C VAL A 17 -15.15 4.76 -4.18
N SER A 18 -15.96 5.63 -4.78
CA SER A 18 -16.43 5.49 -6.17
C SER A 18 -15.50 6.23 -7.12
N LEU A 19 -14.96 5.51 -8.09
CA LEU A 19 -13.98 5.96 -9.08
C LEU A 19 -14.46 5.67 -10.49
N ALA A 20 -13.73 6.13 -11.51
CA ALA A 20 -14.13 5.95 -12.90
C ALA A 20 -14.17 4.47 -13.32
N HIS A 21 -13.25 3.64 -12.80
CA HIS A 21 -13.15 2.22 -13.13
C HIS A 21 -13.82 1.30 -12.10
N GLY A 22 -14.62 1.83 -11.17
CA GLY A 22 -15.40 1.02 -10.23
C GLY A 22 -15.31 1.49 -8.79
N ASP A 23 -16.00 0.75 -7.92
CA ASP A 23 -16.12 1.03 -6.50
C ASP A 23 -15.09 0.24 -5.69
N VAL A 24 -14.45 0.92 -4.73
CA VAL A 24 -13.55 0.32 -3.75
C VAL A 24 -14.25 0.26 -2.39
N GLN A 25 -14.51 -0.94 -1.91
CA GLN A 25 -15.10 -1.17 -0.59
C GLN A 25 -14.03 -1.03 0.49
N THR A 26 -14.19 -0.08 1.42
CA THR A 26 -13.20 0.18 2.48
C THR A 26 -13.64 -0.38 3.84
N PRO A 27 -12.69 -0.84 4.69
CA PRO A 27 -11.24 -0.92 4.48
C PRO A 27 -10.84 -1.77 3.29
N ALA A 28 -9.78 -1.34 2.56
CA ALA A 28 -9.29 -1.99 1.35
C ALA A 28 -7.77 -2.15 1.36
N PHE A 29 -7.27 -3.29 0.88
CA PHE A 29 -5.86 -3.52 0.63
C PHE A 29 -5.58 -3.54 -0.87
N MET A 30 -4.58 -2.77 -1.31
CA MET A 30 -4.16 -2.63 -2.69
C MET A 30 -2.93 -3.51 -2.96
N PRO A 31 -3.05 -4.60 -3.74
CA PRO A 31 -1.87 -5.33 -4.22
C PRO A 31 -0.96 -4.42 -5.04
N VAL A 32 0.36 -4.54 -4.82
CA VAL A 32 1.35 -3.68 -5.48
C VAL A 32 1.80 -4.26 -6.81
N GLY A 33 1.49 -3.54 -7.89
CA GLY A 33 1.87 -3.82 -9.27
C GLY A 33 3.02 -2.93 -9.76
N THR A 34 4.25 -3.15 -9.25
CA THR A 34 5.43 -2.27 -9.43
C THR A 34 5.69 -1.88 -10.89
N TYR A 35 5.59 -2.80 -11.83
CA TYR A 35 5.82 -2.60 -13.27
C TYR A 35 4.55 -2.83 -14.10
N GLY A 36 3.38 -2.41 -13.58
CA GLY A 36 2.11 -2.75 -14.22
C GLY A 36 1.74 -4.23 -14.08
N SER A 37 2.27 -4.89 -13.05
CA SER A 37 1.98 -6.30 -12.76
C SER A 37 2.16 -6.58 -11.27
N VAL A 38 1.14 -7.14 -10.65
CA VAL A 38 1.29 -7.78 -9.34
C VAL A 38 2.11 -9.04 -9.53
N LYS A 39 3.30 -9.08 -8.94
CA LYS A 39 4.29 -10.12 -9.23
C LYS A 39 3.69 -11.51 -9.11
N THR A 40 3.86 -12.30 -10.17
CA THR A 40 3.40 -13.68 -10.36
C THR A 40 1.90 -13.89 -10.65
N LEU A 41 1.08 -12.84 -10.60
CA LEU A 41 -0.37 -12.94 -10.84
C LEU A 41 -0.81 -12.21 -12.11
N SER A 42 -1.77 -12.80 -12.80
CA SER A 42 -2.54 -12.16 -13.87
C SER A 42 -3.66 -11.27 -13.30
N PRO A 43 -4.22 -10.33 -14.07
CA PRO A 43 -5.38 -9.55 -13.66
C PRO A 43 -6.58 -10.40 -13.24
N VAL A 44 -6.84 -11.51 -13.94
CA VAL A 44 -7.92 -12.45 -13.59
C VAL A 44 -7.74 -13.01 -12.18
N GLU A 45 -6.51 -13.43 -11.83
CA GLU A 45 -6.22 -13.95 -10.48
C GLU A 45 -6.34 -12.85 -9.40
N ILE A 46 -6.06 -11.59 -9.75
CA ILE A 46 -6.23 -10.45 -8.85
C ILE A 46 -7.73 -10.22 -8.58
N HIS A 47 -8.59 -10.35 -9.58
CA HIS A 47 -10.04 -10.32 -9.39
C HIS A 47 -10.53 -11.51 -8.56
N ASP A 48 -10.05 -12.72 -8.87
CA ASP A 48 -10.46 -13.95 -8.18
C ASP A 48 -10.13 -13.94 -6.68
N ILE A 49 -9.07 -13.26 -6.27
CA ILE A 49 -8.74 -13.08 -4.84
C ILE A 49 -9.54 -11.95 -4.17
N GLY A 50 -10.38 -11.21 -4.91
CA GLY A 50 -11.27 -10.18 -4.38
C GLY A 50 -10.62 -8.80 -4.21
N ALA A 51 -9.54 -8.48 -4.93
CA ALA A 51 -8.97 -7.15 -4.92
C ALA A 51 -9.82 -6.18 -5.76
N HIS A 52 -10.16 -5.02 -5.18
CA HIS A 52 -10.96 -4.00 -5.87
C HIS A 52 -10.09 -2.94 -6.56
N ILE A 53 -8.86 -2.78 -6.17
CA ILE A 53 -7.93 -1.75 -6.61
C ILE A 53 -6.51 -2.27 -6.54
N VAL A 54 -5.65 -1.82 -7.43
CA VAL A 54 -4.20 -2.12 -7.42
C VAL A 54 -3.38 -0.84 -7.35
N LEU A 55 -2.13 -0.95 -6.90
CA LEU A 55 -1.18 0.16 -6.88
C LEU A 55 -0.11 -0.02 -7.96
N GLY A 56 0.13 1.02 -8.77
CA GLY A 56 1.24 1.13 -9.72
C GLY A 56 2.33 2.06 -9.20
N ASN A 57 3.60 1.76 -9.48
CA ASN A 57 4.70 2.62 -9.07
C ASN A 57 5.15 3.54 -10.20
N THR A 58 4.91 4.83 -10.04
CA THR A 58 5.21 5.89 -11.01
C THR A 58 6.67 5.90 -11.45
N PHE A 59 7.61 5.87 -10.50
CA PHE A 59 9.03 5.85 -10.78
C PHE A 59 9.46 4.69 -11.69
N HIS A 60 9.01 3.49 -11.38
CA HIS A 60 9.36 2.29 -12.13
C HIS A 60 8.78 2.30 -13.55
N LEU A 61 7.51 2.69 -13.69
CA LEU A 61 6.81 2.75 -14.97
C LEU A 61 7.33 3.86 -15.87
N TRP A 62 7.73 5.00 -15.30
CA TRP A 62 8.39 6.08 -16.01
C TRP A 62 9.72 5.64 -16.62
N LEU A 63 10.57 4.96 -15.84
CA LEU A 63 11.88 4.50 -16.32
C LEU A 63 11.78 3.29 -17.25
N ARG A 64 10.79 2.41 -17.04
CA ARG A 64 10.57 1.20 -17.84
C ARG A 64 9.13 0.71 -17.68
N PRO A 65 8.32 0.58 -18.74
CA PRO A 65 8.70 0.63 -20.15
C PRO A 65 8.94 2.03 -20.71
N GLY A 66 8.61 3.08 -19.96
CA GLY A 66 8.62 4.46 -20.41
C GLY A 66 7.23 4.93 -20.83
N LEU A 67 7.04 6.25 -20.81
CA LEU A 67 5.71 6.84 -20.96
C LEU A 67 5.14 6.70 -22.38
N ASP A 68 6.00 6.70 -23.42
CA ASP A 68 5.55 6.56 -24.81
C ASP A 68 4.85 5.21 -25.05
N VAL A 69 5.37 4.15 -24.43
CA VAL A 69 4.76 2.81 -24.52
C VAL A 69 3.38 2.80 -23.84
N ILE A 70 3.27 3.38 -22.64
CA ILE A 70 2.01 3.42 -21.91
C ILE A 70 0.99 4.33 -22.61
N ALA A 71 1.43 5.49 -23.11
CA ALA A 71 0.58 6.42 -23.86
C ALA A 71 0.02 5.79 -25.13
N ALA A 72 0.81 4.96 -25.84
CA ALA A 72 0.37 4.23 -27.01
C ALA A 72 -0.77 3.24 -26.73
N HIS A 73 -0.93 2.80 -25.46
CA HIS A 73 -2.05 1.96 -25.01
C HIS A 73 -3.23 2.75 -24.42
N GLY A 74 -3.12 4.10 -24.33
CA GLY A 74 -4.17 4.92 -23.73
C GLY A 74 -4.12 5.03 -22.20
N GLY A 75 -3.13 4.41 -21.55
CA GLY A 75 -2.94 4.44 -20.11
C GLY A 75 -2.55 3.08 -19.53
N LEU A 76 -2.44 3.05 -18.21
CA LEU A 76 -1.96 1.87 -17.49
C LEU A 76 -2.99 0.72 -17.47
N HIS A 77 -4.29 1.03 -17.46
CA HIS A 77 -5.38 0.03 -17.47
C HIS A 77 -5.26 -0.90 -18.68
N ASP A 78 -5.28 -0.34 -19.88
CA ASP A 78 -5.16 -1.12 -21.12
C ASP A 78 -3.78 -1.77 -21.26
N PHE A 79 -2.72 -1.07 -20.84
CA PHE A 79 -1.35 -1.61 -20.88
C PHE A 79 -1.20 -2.88 -20.06
N MET A 80 -1.80 -2.96 -18.86
CA MET A 80 -1.68 -4.13 -17.98
C MET A 80 -2.89 -5.08 -18.03
N GLY A 81 -3.95 -4.72 -18.77
CA GLY A 81 -5.18 -5.52 -18.87
C GLY A 81 -5.98 -5.58 -17.55
N TRP A 82 -5.97 -4.50 -16.79
CA TRP A 82 -6.71 -4.36 -15.54
C TRP A 82 -7.83 -3.34 -15.70
N ASP A 83 -9.07 -3.75 -15.51
CA ASP A 83 -10.28 -2.93 -15.70
C ASP A 83 -10.80 -2.27 -14.42
N GLY A 84 -10.24 -2.62 -13.26
CA GLY A 84 -10.58 -2.00 -11.97
C GLY A 84 -9.78 -0.72 -11.69
N PRO A 85 -10.07 -0.04 -10.56
CA PRO A 85 -9.34 1.14 -10.12
C PRO A 85 -7.84 0.93 -9.96
N ILE A 86 -7.06 1.99 -10.25
CA ILE A 86 -5.61 2.05 -10.03
C ILE A 86 -5.27 3.30 -9.21
N LEU A 87 -4.44 3.12 -8.18
CA LEU A 87 -3.72 4.21 -7.52
C LEU A 87 -2.27 4.19 -7.98
N THR A 88 -1.69 5.33 -8.33
CA THR A 88 -0.24 5.45 -8.55
C THR A 88 0.39 6.28 -7.45
N ASP A 89 1.55 5.80 -6.94
CA ASP A 89 2.37 6.58 -6.02
C ASP A 89 3.02 7.78 -6.73
N SER A 90 3.66 8.66 -5.94
CA SER A 90 4.32 9.87 -6.50
C SER A 90 5.69 9.59 -7.14
N GLY A 91 6.29 8.44 -6.86
CA GLY A 91 7.70 8.15 -7.17
C GLY A 91 8.69 8.69 -6.13
N GLY A 92 8.25 9.49 -5.16
CA GLY A 92 9.09 10.13 -4.14
C GLY A 92 9.85 9.12 -3.28
N PHE A 93 9.17 8.10 -2.76
CA PHE A 93 9.78 7.07 -1.92
C PHE A 93 10.87 6.26 -2.66
N GLN A 94 10.63 5.90 -3.93
CA GLN A 94 11.61 5.14 -4.72
C GLN A 94 12.86 5.96 -4.98
N VAL A 95 12.71 7.26 -5.27
CA VAL A 95 13.85 8.18 -5.42
C VAL A 95 14.53 8.39 -4.07
N TRP A 96 13.77 8.49 -2.97
CA TRP A 96 14.32 8.54 -1.62
C TRP A 96 15.19 7.32 -1.31
N SER A 97 14.79 6.12 -1.72
CA SER A 97 15.52 4.87 -1.48
C SER A 97 16.86 4.76 -2.24
N LEU A 98 17.14 5.65 -3.21
CA LEU A 98 18.41 5.66 -3.95
C LEU A 98 19.60 6.19 -3.12
N GLY A 99 19.37 6.73 -1.93
CA GLY A 99 20.44 7.20 -1.03
C GLY A 99 21.32 8.29 -1.66
N ASP A 100 22.65 8.08 -1.66
CA ASP A 100 23.64 9.05 -2.15
C ASP A 100 23.58 9.31 -3.67
N LEU A 101 22.82 8.54 -4.43
CA LEU A 101 22.64 8.74 -5.88
C LEU A 101 21.66 9.86 -6.20
N ARG A 102 21.08 10.53 -5.20
CA ARG A 102 20.10 11.61 -5.35
C ARG A 102 20.60 12.93 -4.73
N LYS A 103 20.03 14.03 -5.25
CA LYS A 103 20.14 15.36 -4.65
C LYS A 103 18.78 16.01 -4.60
N ILE A 104 18.32 16.31 -3.39
CA ILE A 104 17.04 17.00 -3.13
C ILE A 104 17.29 18.51 -3.13
N THR A 105 16.41 19.26 -3.80
CA THR A 105 16.39 20.72 -3.85
C THR A 105 14.96 21.23 -3.74
N GLU A 106 14.74 22.52 -3.61
CA GLU A 106 13.40 23.10 -3.61
C GLU A 106 12.62 22.79 -4.91
N GLU A 107 13.30 22.71 -6.03
CA GLU A 107 12.69 22.45 -7.34
C GLU A 107 12.25 21.00 -7.51
N GLY A 108 12.98 20.04 -6.90
CA GLY A 108 12.73 18.61 -7.06
C GLY A 108 13.96 17.78 -6.75
N VAL A 109 14.00 16.55 -7.24
CA VAL A 109 15.04 15.57 -6.95
C VAL A 109 15.79 15.19 -8.22
N LYS A 110 17.10 15.44 -8.24
CA LYS A 110 18.04 14.96 -9.27
C LYS A 110 18.59 13.61 -8.84
N PHE A 111 18.64 12.65 -9.77
CA PHE A 111 19.19 11.32 -9.49
C PHE A 111 19.74 10.67 -10.75
N ARG A 112 20.48 9.58 -10.57
CA ARG A 112 20.92 8.70 -11.66
C ARG A 112 19.96 7.54 -11.81
N SER A 113 19.47 7.31 -13.04
CA SER A 113 18.63 6.16 -13.36
C SER A 113 19.35 4.86 -13.00
N PRO A 114 18.75 3.98 -12.18
CA PRO A 114 19.34 2.68 -11.85
C PRO A 114 19.36 1.71 -13.04
N ILE A 115 18.72 2.07 -14.16
CA ILE A 115 18.62 1.22 -15.35
C ILE A 115 19.82 1.42 -16.28
N ASN A 116 20.17 2.69 -16.59
CA ASN A 116 21.16 3.06 -17.60
C ASN A 116 22.12 4.16 -17.15
N GLY A 117 21.98 4.67 -15.93
CA GLY A 117 22.85 5.71 -15.39
C GLY A 117 22.55 7.14 -15.87
N ASP A 118 21.52 7.35 -16.68
CA ASP A 118 21.13 8.67 -17.17
C ASP A 118 20.75 9.61 -16.03
N SER A 119 20.99 10.90 -16.22
CA SER A 119 20.59 11.94 -15.28
C SER A 119 19.09 12.20 -15.40
N CYS A 120 18.35 11.98 -14.32
CA CYS A 120 16.93 12.23 -14.21
C CYS A 120 16.65 13.38 -13.25
N PHE A 121 15.57 14.12 -13.51
CA PHE A 121 15.07 15.15 -12.62
C PHE A 121 13.57 15.01 -12.44
N LEU A 122 13.14 14.67 -11.22
CA LEU A 122 11.74 14.50 -10.86
C LEU A 122 11.29 15.68 -10.00
N THR A 123 10.32 16.43 -10.48
CA THR A 123 9.68 17.55 -9.80
C THR A 123 8.23 17.22 -9.48
N PRO A 124 7.54 17.99 -8.62
CA PRO A 124 6.09 17.85 -8.45
C PRO A 124 5.32 17.86 -9.77
N GLU A 125 5.64 18.79 -10.66
CA GLU A 125 4.98 18.92 -11.97
C GLU A 125 5.25 17.71 -12.86
N GLU A 126 6.47 17.21 -12.87
CA GLU A 126 6.84 16.03 -13.65
C GLU A 126 6.16 14.77 -13.10
N SER A 127 6.08 14.59 -11.78
CA SER A 127 5.33 13.50 -11.18
C SER A 127 3.85 13.54 -11.58
N MET A 128 3.22 14.72 -11.55
CA MET A 128 1.83 14.88 -12.01
C MET A 128 1.67 14.58 -13.50
N ARG A 129 2.62 15.02 -14.33
CA ARG A 129 2.64 14.72 -15.77
C ARG A 129 2.74 13.22 -16.04
N ILE A 130 3.63 12.53 -15.33
CA ILE A 130 3.81 11.08 -15.45
C ILE A 130 2.52 10.36 -15.06
N GLN A 131 1.95 10.66 -13.90
CA GLN A 131 0.73 10.01 -13.42
C GLN A 131 -0.48 10.31 -14.31
N LYS A 132 -0.52 11.49 -14.95
CA LYS A 132 -1.53 11.80 -15.98
C LYS A 132 -1.41 10.89 -17.20
N VAL A 133 -0.20 10.56 -17.65
CA VAL A 133 0.02 9.59 -18.75
C VAL A 133 -0.33 8.18 -18.33
N LEU A 134 -0.02 7.80 -17.08
CA LEU A 134 -0.45 6.52 -16.50
C LEU A 134 -1.97 6.41 -16.40
N ASN A 135 -2.67 7.53 -16.30
CA ASN A 135 -4.13 7.65 -16.21
C ASN A 135 -4.73 6.85 -15.05
N SER A 136 -4.08 6.88 -13.89
CA SER A 136 -4.58 6.23 -12.68
C SER A 136 -5.78 6.98 -12.10
N ASP A 137 -6.72 6.27 -11.47
CA ASP A 137 -7.92 6.84 -10.82
C ASP A 137 -7.58 7.70 -9.61
N ILE A 138 -6.52 7.34 -8.88
CA ILE A 138 -6.00 8.08 -7.74
C ILE A 138 -4.53 8.40 -7.98
N VAL A 139 -4.22 9.68 -7.95
CA VAL A 139 -2.89 10.28 -8.10
C VAL A 139 -2.38 10.74 -6.74
N MET A 140 -1.11 10.50 -6.41
CA MET A 140 -0.50 10.97 -5.18
C MET A 140 0.34 12.22 -5.45
N ILE A 141 0.29 13.21 -4.54
CA ILE A 141 1.21 14.37 -4.60
C ILE A 141 2.66 13.92 -4.51
N PHE A 142 3.59 14.71 -5.07
CA PHE A 142 5.02 14.48 -4.86
C PHE A 142 5.44 14.99 -3.47
N ASP A 143 6.10 14.14 -2.70
CA ASP A 143 6.50 14.41 -1.32
C ASP A 143 7.94 13.98 -1.06
N GLU A 144 8.51 14.48 0.04
CA GLU A 144 9.79 14.02 0.58
C GLU A 144 9.54 13.10 1.77
N CYS A 145 10.00 11.85 1.66
CA CYS A 145 9.97 10.92 2.78
C CYS A 145 11.08 11.26 3.78
N THR A 146 10.70 11.65 4.99
CA THR A 146 11.65 11.94 6.08
C THR A 146 12.37 10.64 6.47
N PRO A 147 13.73 10.61 6.58
CA PRO A 147 14.44 9.43 7.04
C PRO A 147 14.18 9.14 8.53
N TYR A 148 14.47 7.93 8.96
CA TYR A 148 14.48 7.56 10.37
C TYR A 148 15.89 7.02 10.75
N PRO A 149 16.47 7.47 11.90
CA PRO A 149 15.98 8.56 12.74
C PRO A 149 16.21 9.94 12.09
N ALA A 150 15.38 10.92 12.47
CA ALA A 150 15.55 12.32 12.10
C ALA A 150 15.39 13.20 13.34
N THR A 151 16.16 14.29 13.42
CA THR A 151 15.95 15.35 14.41
C THR A 151 14.63 16.10 14.11
N PHE A 152 14.11 16.82 15.11
CA PHE A 152 12.93 17.66 14.91
C PHE A 152 13.10 18.64 13.75
N LYS A 153 14.29 19.28 13.67
CA LYS A 153 14.58 20.25 12.62
C LYS A 153 14.59 19.60 11.22
N GLU A 154 15.22 18.44 11.08
CA GLU A 154 15.24 17.70 9.81
C GLU A 154 13.83 17.27 9.38
N ALA A 155 13.03 16.80 10.33
CA ALA A 155 11.65 16.41 10.08
C ALA A 155 10.76 17.62 9.71
N ASP A 156 10.95 18.78 10.35
CA ASP A 156 10.26 20.02 10.02
C ASP A 156 10.67 20.52 8.63
N ASP A 157 11.97 20.64 8.34
CA ASP A 157 12.46 21.09 7.02
C ASP A 157 11.89 20.21 5.88
N SER A 158 11.90 18.89 6.05
CA SER A 158 11.35 17.91 5.10
C SER A 158 9.82 18.05 4.95
N MET A 159 9.10 18.17 6.05
CA MET A 159 7.65 18.35 6.06
C MET A 159 7.25 19.65 5.37
N GLN A 160 7.93 20.76 5.64
CA GLN A 160 7.68 22.05 5.00
C GLN A 160 7.92 22.00 3.49
N LEU A 161 9.01 21.32 3.06
CA LEU A 161 9.26 21.07 1.64
C LEU A 161 8.12 20.29 1.01
N SER A 162 7.65 19.21 1.66
CA SER A 162 6.52 18.41 1.19
C SER A 162 5.22 19.25 1.07
N LEU A 163 4.96 20.18 1.97
CA LEU A 163 3.81 21.09 1.86
C LEU A 163 3.92 22.03 0.64
N ARG A 164 5.11 22.59 0.37
CA ARG A 164 5.33 23.42 -0.82
C ARG A 164 5.17 22.59 -2.11
N TRP A 165 5.69 21.36 -2.13
CA TRP A 165 5.51 20.43 -3.24
C TRP A 165 4.05 19.97 -3.40
N ALA A 166 3.31 19.84 -2.30
CA ALA A 166 1.88 19.54 -2.33
C ALA A 166 1.09 20.64 -3.07
N ARG A 167 1.38 21.93 -2.81
CA ARG A 167 0.78 23.05 -3.53
C ARG A 167 1.10 22.98 -5.02
N ARG A 168 2.36 22.81 -5.37
CA ARG A 168 2.81 22.68 -6.77
C ARG A 168 2.18 21.48 -7.47
N SER A 169 2.07 20.32 -6.78
CA SER A 169 1.37 19.16 -7.31
C SER A 169 -0.12 19.46 -7.58
N LYS A 170 -0.79 20.14 -6.65
CA LYS A 170 -2.19 20.54 -6.81
C LYS A 170 -2.38 21.44 -8.02
N ASP A 171 -1.50 22.42 -8.21
CA ASP A 171 -1.56 23.35 -9.33
C ASP A 171 -1.29 22.63 -10.66
N ALA A 172 -0.30 21.73 -10.71
CA ALA A 172 0.03 20.95 -11.90
C ALA A 172 -1.03 19.87 -12.23
N HIS A 173 -1.84 19.46 -11.26
CA HIS A 173 -2.92 18.49 -11.44
C HIS A 173 -4.17 19.11 -12.10
N GLN A 174 -4.27 20.43 -12.17
CA GLN A 174 -5.43 21.11 -12.79
C GLN A 174 -5.76 20.56 -14.17
N GLY A 175 -7.05 20.32 -14.42
CA GLY A 175 -7.53 19.72 -15.67
C GLY A 175 -7.34 18.20 -15.78
N ASN A 176 -6.86 17.52 -14.77
CA ASN A 176 -6.93 16.07 -14.64
C ASN A 176 -8.23 15.70 -13.91
N PRO A 177 -9.12 14.85 -14.46
CA PRO A 177 -10.38 14.48 -13.82
C PRO A 177 -10.21 13.47 -12.66
N ASN A 178 -9.05 12.83 -12.55
CA ASN A 178 -8.77 11.80 -11.56
C ASN A 178 -8.51 12.42 -10.18
N ALA A 179 -8.70 11.63 -9.12
CA ALA A 179 -8.53 12.10 -7.75
C ALA A 179 -7.06 12.39 -7.41
N LEU A 180 -6.83 13.41 -6.57
CA LEU A 180 -5.52 13.76 -6.05
C LEU A 180 -5.50 13.63 -4.52
N PHE A 181 -4.59 12.82 -3.97
CA PHE A 181 -4.43 12.65 -2.53
C PHE A 181 -3.20 13.40 -2.01
N GLY A 182 -3.39 14.08 -0.86
CA GLY A 182 -2.32 14.68 -0.08
C GLY A 182 -1.60 13.65 0.79
N ILE A 183 -0.31 13.87 1.09
CA ILE A 183 0.51 12.98 1.92
C ILE A 183 0.99 13.75 3.15
N ILE A 184 0.58 13.29 4.34
CA ILE A 184 0.97 13.85 5.63
C ILE A 184 2.36 13.33 5.97
N GLN A 185 3.32 14.25 6.19
CA GLN A 185 4.67 13.99 6.65
C GLN A 185 4.89 14.61 8.04
N GLY A 186 6.09 14.51 8.62
CA GLY A 186 6.41 15.06 9.95
C GLY A 186 7.21 14.11 10.85
N GLY A 187 7.75 13.03 10.27
CA GLY A 187 8.54 12.04 11.02
C GLY A 187 7.77 11.46 12.20
N MET A 188 8.45 11.30 13.34
CA MET A 188 7.86 10.76 14.57
C MET A 188 7.41 11.87 15.55
N TYR A 189 7.11 13.08 15.02
CA TYR A 189 6.73 14.27 15.80
C TYR A 189 5.27 14.63 15.58
N GLU A 190 4.46 14.48 16.61
CA GLU A 190 3.01 14.71 16.57
C GLU A 190 2.64 16.12 16.14
N ASP A 191 3.34 17.13 16.67
CA ASP A 191 3.12 18.54 16.31
C ASP A 191 3.36 18.79 14.82
N LEU A 192 4.40 18.19 14.23
CA LEU A 192 4.68 18.31 12.80
C LEU A 192 3.63 17.59 11.94
N ARG A 193 3.10 16.46 12.41
CA ARG A 193 1.97 15.78 11.75
C ARG A 193 0.72 16.66 11.73
N ASP A 194 0.45 17.36 12.82
CA ASP A 194 -0.67 18.31 12.90
C ASP A 194 -0.47 19.50 11.94
N VAL A 195 0.73 20.09 11.89
CA VAL A 195 1.06 21.15 10.93
C VAL A 195 0.89 20.68 9.50
N SER A 196 1.41 19.49 9.17
CA SER A 196 1.31 18.89 7.84
C SER A 196 -0.17 18.67 7.45
N LEU A 197 -0.97 18.06 8.33
CA LEU A 197 -2.38 17.79 8.08
C LEU A 197 -3.16 19.10 7.84
N ASN A 198 -2.97 20.10 8.69
CA ASN A 198 -3.63 21.40 8.55
C ASN A 198 -3.26 22.07 7.22
N GLY A 199 -1.97 22.14 6.88
CA GLY A 199 -1.52 22.74 5.63
C GLY A 199 -2.08 22.00 4.38
N LEU A 200 -2.15 20.68 4.42
CA LEU A 200 -2.77 19.90 3.34
C LEU A 200 -4.28 20.11 3.26
N THR A 201 -4.96 20.25 4.40
CA THR A 201 -6.40 20.52 4.45
C THR A 201 -6.72 21.90 3.88
N ASP A 202 -5.88 22.91 4.16
CA ASP A 202 -6.00 24.25 3.59
C ASP A 202 -5.79 24.28 2.07
N ILE A 203 -4.92 23.41 1.54
CA ILE A 203 -4.75 23.22 0.09
C ILE A 203 -5.98 22.52 -0.50
N GLY A 204 -6.52 21.53 0.18
CA GLY A 204 -7.70 20.76 -0.20
C GLY A 204 -7.41 19.63 -1.20
N PHE A 205 -7.63 18.40 -0.77
CA PHE A 205 -7.44 17.19 -1.60
C PHE A 205 -8.67 16.29 -1.58
N ASP A 206 -8.73 15.35 -2.51
CA ASP A 206 -9.84 14.39 -2.59
C ASP A 206 -9.73 13.30 -1.52
N GLY A 207 -8.53 13.02 -1.03
CA GLY A 207 -8.21 12.10 0.05
C GLY A 207 -6.87 12.45 0.69
N TYR A 208 -6.55 11.79 1.79
CA TYR A 208 -5.32 12.06 2.54
C TYR A 208 -4.62 10.75 2.91
N ALA A 209 -3.30 10.74 2.77
CA ALA A 209 -2.46 9.62 3.13
C ALA A 209 -1.53 9.96 4.29
N ILE A 210 -1.19 8.99 5.11
CA ILE A 210 -0.14 9.07 6.12
C ILE A 210 1.11 8.43 5.50
N GLY A 211 2.13 9.26 5.22
CA GLY A 211 3.42 8.83 4.72
C GLY A 211 4.51 8.82 5.79
N GLY A 212 5.71 8.36 5.44
CA GLY A 212 6.88 8.38 6.31
C GLY A 212 6.76 7.51 7.56
N LEU A 213 5.97 6.44 7.50
CA LEU A 213 5.91 5.36 8.48
C LEU A 213 6.42 4.06 7.85
N SER A 214 6.84 3.08 8.68
CA SER A 214 7.48 1.84 8.25
C SER A 214 8.80 2.08 7.48
N VAL A 215 9.56 3.08 7.91
CA VAL A 215 10.86 3.48 7.35
C VAL A 215 12.04 3.13 8.26
N GLY A 216 11.81 2.29 9.28
CA GLY A 216 12.83 1.80 10.22
C GLY A 216 12.59 2.15 11.69
N GLU A 217 11.52 2.86 12.00
CA GLU A 217 11.11 3.20 13.37
C GLU A 217 10.63 1.97 14.15
N PRO A 218 10.73 1.99 15.50
CA PRO A 218 10.08 1.01 16.37
C PRO A 218 8.57 0.98 16.14
N LYS A 219 7.98 -0.19 16.28
CA LYS A 219 6.54 -0.39 16.06
C LYS A 219 5.68 0.49 16.96
N GLU A 220 6.13 0.72 18.17
CA GLU A 220 5.46 1.57 19.17
C GLU A 220 5.36 3.02 18.67
N ASP A 221 6.40 3.54 18.05
CA ASP A 221 6.41 4.89 17.49
C ASP A 221 5.46 4.98 16.28
N MET A 222 5.48 3.99 15.39
CA MET A 222 4.54 3.92 14.28
C MET A 222 3.09 3.94 14.78
N LEU A 223 2.76 3.10 15.76
CA LEU A 223 1.41 3.02 16.32
C LEU A 223 0.98 4.31 17.04
N ARG A 224 1.92 4.95 17.75
CA ARG A 224 1.68 6.24 18.43
C ARG A 224 1.33 7.34 17.42
N ILE A 225 2.14 7.49 16.38
CA ILE A 225 1.89 8.50 15.32
C ILE A 225 0.60 8.19 14.57
N LEU A 226 0.32 6.93 14.29
CA LEU A 226 -0.92 6.52 13.64
C LEU A 226 -2.16 6.89 14.49
N ALA A 227 -2.14 6.54 15.78
CA ALA A 227 -3.22 6.84 16.72
C ALA A 227 -3.44 8.36 16.91
N HIS A 228 -2.37 9.15 16.83
CA HIS A 228 -2.45 10.60 16.90
C HIS A 228 -3.02 11.22 15.61
N THR A 229 -2.59 10.73 14.44
CA THR A 229 -2.85 11.40 13.15
C THR A 229 -4.17 10.96 12.52
N ALA A 230 -4.43 9.64 12.45
CA ALA A 230 -5.55 9.13 11.67
C ALA A 230 -6.94 9.65 12.13
N PRO A 231 -7.25 9.74 13.43
CA PRO A 231 -8.56 10.26 13.88
C PRO A 231 -8.81 11.73 13.54
N LYS A 232 -7.74 12.53 13.35
CA LYS A 232 -7.82 13.95 13.03
C LYS A 232 -8.05 14.23 11.55
N MET A 233 -7.82 13.26 10.69
CA MET A 233 -8.01 13.40 9.24
C MET A 233 -9.50 13.64 8.91
N PRO A 234 -9.83 14.38 7.82
CA PRO A 234 -11.21 14.69 7.44
C PRO A 234 -12.11 13.45 7.40
N GLN A 235 -13.34 13.60 7.93
CA GLN A 235 -14.29 12.48 8.03
C GLN A 235 -14.95 12.14 6.70
N ASP A 236 -15.11 13.12 5.82
CA ASP A 236 -15.73 13.02 4.51
C ASP A 236 -14.74 12.64 3.40
N LYS A 237 -13.51 12.27 3.76
CA LYS A 237 -12.45 11.87 2.84
C LYS A 237 -11.90 10.48 3.17
N PRO A 238 -11.44 9.71 2.18
CA PRO A 238 -10.73 8.45 2.42
C PRO A 238 -9.36 8.72 3.05
N ARG A 239 -8.95 7.82 3.94
CA ARG A 239 -7.70 7.85 4.70
C ARG A 239 -6.82 6.68 4.32
N TYR A 240 -5.63 6.94 3.84
CA TYR A 240 -4.72 5.93 3.32
C TYR A 240 -3.44 5.87 4.16
N LEU A 241 -3.04 4.68 4.61
CA LEU A 241 -1.75 4.41 5.27
C LEU A 241 -0.81 3.74 4.28
N MET A 242 0.25 4.44 3.89
CA MET A 242 1.16 4.04 2.83
C MET A 242 2.19 3.02 3.30
N GLY A 243 2.40 1.96 2.52
CA GLY A 243 3.49 1.00 2.68
C GLY A 243 3.41 0.07 3.90
N VAL A 244 2.28 0.02 4.60
CA VAL A 244 2.06 -0.76 5.82
C VAL A 244 0.98 -1.82 5.57
N GLY A 245 1.08 -3.06 6.00
CA GLY A 245 2.10 -3.70 6.81
C GLY A 245 1.72 -5.17 7.06
N THR A 246 2.03 -5.69 8.26
CA THR A 246 1.60 -7.04 8.66
C THR A 246 0.08 -7.09 8.89
N PRO A 247 -0.53 -8.29 8.93
CA PRO A 247 -1.95 -8.41 9.28
C PRO A 247 -2.33 -7.70 10.58
N GLU A 248 -1.46 -7.72 11.59
CA GLU A 248 -1.62 -7.04 12.88
C GLU A 248 -1.62 -5.51 12.72
N ASP A 249 -0.74 -4.99 11.85
CA ASP A 249 -0.68 -3.56 11.57
C ASP A 249 -1.95 -3.07 10.88
N LEU A 250 -2.49 -3.86 9.95
CA LEU A 250 -3.74 -3.54 9.26
C LEU A 250 -4.92 -3.45 10.22
N VAL A 251 -5.06 -4.44 11.12
CA VAL A 251 -6.13 -4.43 12.14
C VAL A 251 -5.98 -3.23 13.08
N ALA A 252 -4.75 -2.94 13.54
CA ALA A 252 -4.48 -1.78 14.39
C ALA A 252 -4.79 -0.45 13.67
N ALA A 253 -4.45 -0.34 12.39
CA ALA A 253 -4.70 0.87 11.61
C ALA A 253 -6.19 1.08 11.32
N VAL A 254 -6.93 0.04 10.96
CA VAL A 254 -8.40 0.11 10.83
C VAL A 254 -9.04 0.53 12.16
N SER A 255 -8.54 0.04 13.30
CA SER A 255 -8.99 0.48 14.62
C SER A 255 -8.84 1.99 14.87
N ASN A 256 -7.91 2.65 14.17
CA ASN A 256 -7.67 4.09 14.23
C ASN A 256 -8.35 4.87 13.09
N GLY A 257 -9.16 4.21 12.27
CA GLY A 257 -9.97 4.86 11.23
C GLY A 257 -9.28 5.02 9.89
N VAL A 258 -8.31 4.16 9.54
CA VAL A 258 -7.72 4.09 8.21
C VAL A 258 -8.58 3.25 7.28
N ASP A 259 -8.71 3.71 6.02
CA ASP A 259 -9.59 3.12 5.01
C ASP A 259 -8.84 2.31 3.94
N MET A 260 -7.59 2.67 3.60
CA MET A 260 -6.86 2.12 2.47
C MET A 260 -5.42 1.78 2.85
N PHE A 261 -4.89 0.73 2.24
CA PHE A 261 -3.56 0.19 2.52
C PHE A 261 -2.90 -0.33 1.26
N ASP A 262 -1.57 -0.25 1.23
CA ASP A 262 -0.73 -1.02 0.33
C ASP A 262 0.48 -1.57 1.09
N CYS A 263 1.02 -2.67 0.64
CA CYS A 263 2.34 -3.14 1.07
C CYS A 263 2.88 -4.18 0.10
N VAL A 264 4.18 -4.16 -0.15
CA VAL A 264 4.85 -5.21 -0.94
C VAL A 264 5.03 -6.52 -0.15
N MET A 265 4.81 -6.49 1.16
CA MET A 265 5.09 -7.59 2.07
C MET A 265 4.36 -8.89 1.68
N PRO A 266 3.05 -8.93 1.42
CA PRO A 266 2.38 -10.19 1.10
C PRO A 266 2.96 -10.87 -0.13
N THR A 267 3.27 -10.12 -1.19
CA THR A 267 3.85 -10.69 -2.42
C THR A 267 5.35 -10.99 -2.28
N ARG A 268 6.10 -10.12 -1.59
CA ARG A 268 7.54 -10.32 -1.33
C ARG A 268 7.77 -11.53 -0.44
N ASN A 269 7.04 -11.64 0.67
CA ASN A 269 7.14 -12.73 1.61
C ASN A 269 6.73 -14.07 0.97
N ALA A 270 5.65 -14.07 0.17
CA ALA A 270 5.21 -15.25 -0.57
C ALA A 270 6.34 -15.85 -1.44
N ARG A 271 7.03 -15.02 -2.22
CA ARG A 271 8.16 -15.46 -3.05
C ARG A 271 9.34 -15.98 -2.23
N ASN A 272 9.46 -15.55 -0.98
CA ASN A 272 10.47 -16.01 -0.03
C ASN A 272 9.97 -17.16 0.87
N GLY A 273 8.81 -17.76 0.54
CA GLY A 273 8.23 -18.87 1.29
C GLY A 273 7.75 -18.52 2.70
N TRP A 274 7.42 -17.25 2.95
CA TRP A 274 6.83 -16.78 4.19
C TRP A 274 5.36 -16.43 3.94
N LEU A 275 4.46 -17.19 4.60
CA LEU A 275 3.04 -17.15 4.34
C LEU A 275 2.26 -16.79 5.60
N PHE A 276 1.24 -15.98 5.43
CA PHE A 276 0.34 -15.54 6.49
C PHE A 276 -0.89 -16.44 6.56
N THR A 277 -1.24 -16.92 7.75
CA THR A 277 -2.45 -17.71 7.97
C THR A 277 -3.24 -17.16 9.17
N ARG A 278 -4.47 -17.63 9.35
CA ARG A 278 -5.28 -17.29 10.54
C ARG A 278 -4.59 -17.71 11.85
N HIS A 279 -3.75 -18.74 11.78
CA HIS A 279 -3.08 -19.33 12.96
C HIS A 279 -1.61 -18.93 13.08
N GLY A 280 -1.21 -17.79 12.48
CA GLY A 280 0.16 -17.29 12.48
C GLY A 280 0.90 -17.55 11.17
N ASP A 281 2.21 -17.35 11.19
CA ASP A 281 3.03 -17.36 9.98
C ASP A 281 3.65 -18.74 9.72
N ILE A 282 3.70 -19.10 8.44
CA ILE A 282 4.36 -20.32 7.94
C ILE A 282 5.61 -19.92 7.18
N LYS A 283 6.76 -20.52 7.52
CA LYS A 283 8.01 -20.42 6.76
C LYS A 283 8.29 -21.75 6.05
N LEU A 284 7.98 -21.85 4.78
CA LEU A 284 8.07 -23.09 3.99
C LEU A 284 9.47 -23.73 3.96
N LYS A 285 10.53 -22.98 4.22
CA LYS A 285 11.89 -23.51 4.34
C LYS A 285 12.06 -24.52 5.47
N ASN A 286 11.16 -24.52 6.46
CA ASN A 286 11.25 -25.38 7.63
C ASN A 286 11.02 -26.86 7.23
N ALA A 287 11.92 -27.76 7.63
CA ALA A 287 11.91 -29.19 7.30
C ALA A 287 10.65 -29.93 7.81
N ARG A 288 9.97 -29.41 8.84
CA ARG A 288 8.71 -29.98 9.35
C ARG A 288 7.61 -30.12 8.29
N TYR A 289 7.65 -29.27 7.23
CA TYR A 289 6.65 -29.31 6.16
C TYR A 289 6.95 -30.34 5.06
N LYS A 290 8.10 -31.02 5.10
CA LYS A 290 8.52 -31.99 4.06
C LYS A 290 7.51 -33.12 3.86
N LEU A 291 6.85 -33.57 4.91
CA LEU A 291 5.85 -34.65 4.88
C LEU A 291 4.43 -34.18 5.27
N ASP A 292 4.21 -32.85 5.35
CA ASP A 292 2.93 -32.30 5.77
C ASP A 292 1.95 -32.30 4.61
N THR A 293 0.96 -33.17 4.67
CA THR A 293 -0.09 -33.34 3.64
C THR A 293 -1.27 -32.37 3.81
N GLY A 294 -1.28 -31.50 4.82
CA GLY A 294 -2.32 -30.51 5.04
C GLY A 294 -2.16 -29.27 4.13
N PRO A 295 -3.22 -28.45 3.98
CA PRO A 295 -3.16 -27.17 3.30
C PRO A 295 -2.39 -26.15 4.15
N LEU A 296 -2.05 -24.96 3.56
CA LEU A 296 -1.42 -23.87 4.32
C LEU A 296 -2.30 -23.44 5.51
N ASP A 297 -3.56 -23.23 5.25
CA ASP A 297 -4.58 -22.86 6.23
C ASP A 297 -5.83 -23.70 5.95
N PRO A 298 -6.29 -24.54 6.91
CA PRO A 298 -7.44 -25.43 6.70
C PRO A 298 -8.77 -24.70 6.45
N GLU A 299 -8.89 -23.46 6.93
CA GLU A 299 -10.09 -22.65 6.77
C GLU A 299 -10.03 -21.73 5.54
N CYS A 300 -8.88 -21.65 4.86
CA CYS A 300 -8.69 -20.78 3.71
C CYS A 300 -9.30 -21.38 2.44
N THR A 301 -10.05 -20.55 1.72
CA THR A 301 -10.76 -20.96 0.50
C THR A 301 -10.02 -20.66 -0.79
N CYS A 302 -8.78 -20.15 -0.74
CA CYS A 302 -8.01 -19.82 -1.93
C CYS A 302 -7.67 -21.05 -2.78
N TYR A 303 -7.35 -20.81 -4.04
CA TYR A 303 -6.95 -21.85 -4.98
C TYR A 303 -5.79 -22.73 -4.45
N THR A 304 -4.80 -22.10 -3.82
CA THR A 304 -3.64 -22.82 -3.27
C THR A 304 -4.04 -23.79 -2.15
N CYS A 305 -4.82 -23.33 -1.16
CA CYS A 305 -5.22 -24.17 -0.03
C CYS A 305 -6.17 -25.31 -0.41
N LYS A 306 -7.02 -25.08 -1.43
CA LYS A 306 -7.94 -26.13 -1.93
C LYS A 306 -7.25 -27.25 -2.70
N ASN A 307 -6.10 -26.99 -3.31
CA ASN A 307 -5.52 -27.92 -4.29
C ASN A 307 -4.13 -28.43 -3.92
N PHE A 308 -3.41 -27.81 -2.98
CA PHE A 308 -2.01 -28.14 -2.72
C PHE A 308 -1.71 -28.27 -1.23
N THR A 309 -0.77 -29.17 -0.94
CA THR A 309 -0.30 -29.45 0.43
C THR A 309 0.92 -28.60 0.80
N ARG A 310 1.18 -28.43 2.08
CA ARG A 310 2.40 -27.79 2.59
C ARG A 310 3.65 -28.51 2.10
N ALA A 311 3.63 -29.86 2.00
CA ALA A 311 4.74 -30.66 1.50
C ALA A 311 5.07 -30.31 0.02
N TYR A 312 4.05 -30.18 -0.83
CA TYR A 312 4.26 -29.79 -2.23
C TYR A 312 4.80 -28.36 -2.34
N LEU A 313 4.24 -27.41 -1.61
CA LEU A 313 4.71 -26.02 -1.60
C LEU A 313 6.13 -25.90 -1.02
N HIS A 314 6.46 -26.67 0.02
CA HIS A 314 7.81 -26.78 0.55
C HIS A 314 8.79 -27.29 -0.53
N HIS A 315 8.41 -28.34 -1.28
CA HIS A 315 9.20 -28.86 -2.39
C HIS A 315 9.45 -27.79 -3.45
N LEU A 316 8.39 -27.14 -3.97
CA LEU A 316 8.51 -26.08 -4.98
C LEU A 316 9.40 -24.93 -4.51
N HIS A 317 9.26 -24.51 -3.26
CA HIS A 317 10.11 -23.48 -2.67
C HIS A 317 11.58 -23.90 -2.59
N ARG A 318 11.86 -25.15 -2.23
CA ARG A 318 13.22 -25.69 -2.10
C ARG A 318 13.96 -25.81 -3.43
N VAL A 319 13.25 -26.12 -4.49
CA VAL A 319 13.83 -26.25 -5.85
C VAL A 319 13.78 -24.93 -6.65
N GLY A 320 13.18 -23.87 -6.08
CA GLY A 320 13.08 -22.56 -6.72
C GLY A 320 12.09 -22.51 -7.89
N GLU A 321 11.05 -23.37 -7.87
CA GLU A 321 10.08 -23.44 -8.96
C GLU A 321 9.15 -22.22 -8.95
N ILE A 322 8.94 -21.59 -10.13
CA ILE A 322 8.15 -20.38 -10.31
C ILE A 322 6.71 -20.59 -9.83
N LEU A 323 6.14 -21.77 -10.07
CA LEU A 323 4.79 -22.11 -9.62
C LEU A 323 4.64 -21.97 -8.10
N GLY A 324 5.67 -22.29 -7.32
CA GLY A 324 5.67 -22.11 -5.87
C GLY A 324 5.47 -20.64 -5.48
N ALA A 325 6.19 -19.72 -6.13
CA ALA A 325 6.04 -18.29 -5.88
C ALA A 325 4.63 -17.78 -6.23
N ARG A 326 4.05 -18.28 -7.34
CA ARG A 326 2.68 -17.93 -7.76
C ARG A 326 1.63 -18.43 -6.76
N LEU A 327 1.65 -19.71 -6.41
CA LEU A 327 0.70 -20.31 -5.46
C LEU A 327 0.75 -19.64 -4.09
N ASN A 328 1.95 -19.34 -3.60
CA ASN A 328 2.18 -18.63 -2.35
C ASN A 328 1.63 -17.20 -2.40
N THR A 329 1.78 -16.51 -3.54
CA THR A 329 1.27 -15.13 -3.72
C THR A 329 -0.25 -15.12 -3.76
N ILE A 330 -0.90 -16.06 -4.45
CA ILE A 330 -2.36 -16.25 -4.44
C ILE A 330 -2.84 -16.38 -2.99
N HIS A 331 -2.20 -17.24 -2.19
CA HIS A 331 -2.61 -17.44 -0.80
C HIS A 331 -2.46 -16.19 0.05
N ASN A 332 -1.29 -15.53 0.04
CA ASN A 332 -1.04 -14.36 0.88
C ASN A 332 -1.97 -13.19 0.53
N LEU A 333 -2.17 -12.92 -0.76
CA LEU A 333 -3.06 -11.83 -1.17
C LEU A 333 -4.52 -12.17 -0.87
N HIS A 334 -4.96 -13.42 -1.09
CA HIS A 334 -6.30 -13.86 -0.72
C HIS A 334 -6.54 -13.67 0.79
N TYR A 335 -5.57 -14.06 1.63
CA TYR A 335 -5.65 -13.87 3.08
C TYR A 335 -5.81 -12.38 3.44
N TYR A 336 -5.07 -11.47 2.80
CA TYR A 336 -5.21 -10.03 3.03
C TYR A 336 -6.58 -9.51 2.60
N GLN A 337 -7.12 -9.97 1.47
CA GLN A 337 -8.47 -9.57 1.04
C GLN A 337 -9.57 -10.14 1.95
N GLU A 338 -9.45 -11.38 2.42
CA GLU A 338 -10.36 -11.96 3.42
C GLU A 338 -10.30 -11.19 4.75
N LEU A 339 -9.10 -10.77 5.20
CA LEU A 339 -8.94 -9.94 6.39
C LEU A 339 -9.69 -8.61 6.24
N MET A 340 -9.55 -7.94 5.10
CA MET A 340 -10.31 -6.70 4.81
C MET A 340 -11.82 -6.95 4.79
N ALA A 341 -12.27 -8.02 4.15
CA ALA A 341 -13.70 -8.38 4.09
C ALA A 341 -14.24 -8.69 5.50
N GLY A 342 -13.49 -9.41 6.32
CA GLY A 342 -13.84 -9.70 7.71
C GLY A 342 -13.97 -8.42 8.56
N MET A 343 -13.04 -7.49 8.41
CA MET A 343 -13.11 -6.19 9.11
C MET A 343 -14.32 -5.36 8.64
N ARG A 344 -14.58 -5.27 7.33
CA ARG A 344 -15.76 -4.58 6.80
C ARG A 344 -17.05 -5.13 7.42
N LYS A 345 -17.20 -6.46 7.42
CA LYS A 345 -18.35 -7.14 8.00
C LYS A 345 -18.49 -6.85 9.49
N ALA A 346 -17.41 -6.96 10.25
CA ALA A 346 -17.42 -6.70 11.69
C ALA A 346 -17.80 -5.25 12.02
N ILE A 347 -17.35 -4.28 11.21
CA ILE A 347 -17.74 -2.86 11.38
C ILE A 347 -19.25 -2.68 11.07
N GLU A 348 -19.75 -3.28 10.00
CA GLU A 348 -21.18 -3.23 9.64
C GLU A 348 -22.09 -3.85 10.71
N GLU A 349 -21.62 -4.91 11.36
CA GLU A 349 -22.33 -5.62 12.43
C GLU A 349 -22.10 -5.04 13.83
N HIS A 350 -21.25 -3.98 13.96
CA HIS A 350 -20.83 -3.38 15.24
C HIS A 350 -20.19 -4.40 16.21
N THR A 351 -19.38 -5.30 15.67
CA THR A 351 -18.66 -6.37 16.40
C THR A 351 -17.14 -6.29 16.20
N PHE A 352 -16.63 -5.11 15.81
CA PHE A 352 -15.22 -4.98 15.44
C PHE A 352 -14.27 -5.23 16.62
N GLU A 353 -14.69 -4.91 17.84
CA GLU A 353 -13.90 -5.19 19.05
C GLU A 353 -13.75 -6.71 19.30
N ASP A 354 -14.81 -7.48 19.08
CA ASP A 354 -14.77 -8.93 19.19
C ASP A 354 -14.00 -9.59 18.04
N PHE A 355 -14.07 -9.02 16.84
CA PHE A 355 -13.21 -9.40 15.72
C PHE A 355 -11.73 -9.26 16.08
N LYS A 356 -11.31 -8.13 16.66
CA LYS A 356 -9.91 -7.90 17.09
C LYS A 356 -9.44 -8.92 18.12
N LYS A 357 -10.27 -9.21 19.14
CA LYS A 357 -9.96 -10.22 20.16
C LYS A 357 -9.78 -11.59 19.53
N THR A 358 -10.70 -12.01 18.67
CA THR A 358 -10.64 -13.29 17.95
C THR A 358 -9.41 -13.38 17.08
N PHE A 359 -9.13 -12.34 16.27
CA PHE A 359 -7.94 -12.25 15.45
C PHE A 359 -6.65 -12.38 16.27
N ALA A 360 -6.54 -11.65 17.39
CA ALA A 360 -5.37 -11.70 18.26
C ALA A 360 -5.20 -13.08 18.91
N ALA A 361 -6.29 -13.70 19.35
CA ALA A 361 -6.26 -15.05 19.94
C ALA A 361 -5.81 -16.10 18.93
N GLN A 362 -6.32 -16.06 17.72
CA GLN A 362 -5.95 -16.99 16.65
C GLN A 362 -4.48 -16.86 16.26
N ARG A 363 -3.98 -15.64 16.05
CA ARG A 363 -2.59 -15.40 15.62
C ARG A 363 -1.58 -15.42 16.76
N GLY A 364 -1.99 -15.16 18.00
CA GLY A 364 -1.15 -15.22 19.20
C GLY A 364 -0.93 -16.63 19.74
N GLY A 365 -1.75 -17.61 19.35
CA GLY A 365 -1.71 -18.99 19.85
C GLY A 365 -0.53 -19.82 19.35
N ILE A 366 0.16 -19.38 18.27
CA ILE A 366 1.39 -20.01 17.79
C ILE A 366 2.44 -18.92 17.63
N ARG A 367 3.06 -18.48 18.73
CA ARG A 367 4.37 -17.85 18.60
C ARG A 367 5.28 -18.88 17.96
N ALA A 368 5.78 -18.57 16.76
CA ALA A 368 6.76 -19.38 16.06
C ALA A 368 7.92 -19.65 17.04
N GLU A 369 8.00 -20.89 17.53
CA GLU A 369 9.21 -21.37 18.12
C GLU A 369 10.30 -21.25 17.05
N GLY A 370 11.41 -20.59 17.41
CA GLY A 370 12.46 -20.03 16.59
C GLY A 370 13.17 -20.93 15.58
#